data_dfb2f9a9bf7c54458916f1a01f027943
#
_entry.id   dfb2f9a9bf7c54458916f1a01f027943
#
_cell.length_a   1.000
_cell.length_b   1.000
_cell.length_c   1.000
_cell.angle_alpha   90.00
_cell.angle_beta   90.00
_cell.angle_gamma   90.00
#
_symmetry.space_group_name_H-M   'P 1'
#
loop_
_entity.id
_entity.type
_entity.pdbx_description
1 polymer ?
#
loop_
_entity_poly.entity_id
_entity_poly.type
_entity_poly.pdbx_seq_one_letter_code
_entity_poly.pdbx_strand_id
1 'polypeptide(L)'
;MSNILAFESSCDDTSVAVLDTSYRILANLISSQPQHLEFGGVLPELASRLHMKNILHLCDLALLKAGLSLEDIDAVAVSINPGLIGSLIVGLSFAKSLAWARSIPLITVNHLLSHIFANYIDHPDIEAPFMALVVSGGHTEMIHFRSETEFEVLGKTLDDAAGETFDKAAKLMGLGFPGGPILDKLATNGNADFYRFPRALPKKDDYNFSYSGVKTAIRSYLHSQTSEYIKSHEADIAASIQAAIVEPLVQKTIRKAKELKLKRILLAGGVAANSLLRQEMEAKADKVGITVYYPSLQLCMDNAAMVGAATIPKYKAGLISPLDVNAFSQKGTKLL
;
A
#
# COMPACT_ATOMS: atom_id res chain seq x y z
N MET A 1 -14.86 -19.48 -15.15
CA MET A 1 -14.01 -18.54 -14.39
C MET A 1 -14.21 -18.88 -12.94
N SER A 2 -13.12 -18.92 -12.16
CA SER A 2 -13.22 -19.23 -10.73
C SER A 2 -13.40 -17.97 -9.91
N ASN A 3 -14.20 -18.05 -8.85
CA ASN A 3 -14.49 -16.95 -7.93
C ASN A 3 -13.63 -17.07 -6.66
N ILE A 4 -12.98 -15.99 -6.28
CA ILE A 4 -12.12 -15.90 -5.10
C ILE A 4 -12.77 -14.97 -4.09
N LEU A 5 -12.99 -15.46 -2.86
CA LEU A 5 -13.43 -14.67 -1.71
C LEU A 5 -12.21 -14.24 -0.90
N ALA A 6 -11.97 -12.95 -0.82
CA ALA A 6 -10.76 -12.37 -0.24
C ALA A 6 -11.05 -11.56 1.02
N PHE A 7 -10.11 -11.61 1.98
CA PHE A 7 -10.18 -10.92 3.27
C PHE A 7 -8.93 -10.09 3.52
N GLU A 8 -9.12 -8.84 3.93
CA GLU A 8 -8.07 -7.94 4.40
C GLU A 8 -8.43 -7.44 5.81
N SER A 9 -7.48 -7.61 6.75
CA SER A 9 -7.63 -7.18 8.14
C SER A 9 -6.27 -6.85 8.79
N SER A 10 -5.30 -6.38 8.01
CA SER A 10 -3.92 -6.21 8.51
C SER A 10 -3.73 -5.05 9.49
N CYS A 11 -4.58 -4.03 9.45
CA CYS A 11 -4.47 -2.83 10.27
C CYS A 11 -5.81 -2.42 10.88
N ASP A 12 -6.45 -1.38 10.38
CA ASP A 12 -7.68 -0.79 10.92
C ASP A 12 -8.85 -0.75 9.90
N ASP A 13 -8.66 -1.32 8.73
CA ASP A 13 -9.72 -1.55 7.75
C ASP A 13 -10.10 -3.03 7.70
N THR A 14 -11.38 -3.34 7.92
CA THR A 14 -11.93 -4.67 7.63
C THR A 14 -12.48 -4.66 6.22
N SER A 15 -11.93 -5.49 5.34
CA SER A 15 -12.43 -5.56 3.98
C SER A 15 -12.69 -7.00 3.52
N VAL A 16 -13.74 -7.15 2.71
CA VAL A 16 -14.11 -8.40 2.05
C VAL A 16 -14.41 -8.12 0.58
N ALA A 17 -13.86 -8.94 -0.31
CA ALA A 17 -14.09 -8.81 -1.74
C ALA A 17 -14.35 -10.17 -2.40
N VAL A 18 -15.09 -10.14 -3.50
CA VAL A 18 -15.24 -11.26 -4.43
C VAL A 18 -14.73 -10.82 -5.78
N LEU A 19 -13.77 -11.57 -6.33
CA LEU A 19 -13.20 -11.35 -7.66
C LEU A 19 -13.25 -12.65 -8.47
N ASP A 20 -13.30 -12.51 -9.79
CA ASP A 20 -13.04 -13.66 -10.67
C ASP A 20 -11.53 -13.70 -11.09
N THR A 21 -11.12 -14.83 -11.64
CA THR A 21 -9.72 -15.06 -12.08
C THR A 21 -9.28 -14.24 -13.31
N SER A 22 -10.13 -13.34 -13.82
CA SER A 22 -9.81 -12.31 -14.82
C SER A 22 -9.57 -10.92 -14.20
N TYR A 23 -9.43 -10.85 -12.88
CA TYR A 23 -9.27 -9.61 -12.08
C TYR A 23 -10.52 -8.74 -12.01
N ARG A 24 -11.69 -9.22 -12.44
CA ARG A 24 -12.93 -8.46 -12.34
C ARG A 24 -13.47 -8.50 -10.91
N ILE A 25 -13.68 -7.32 -10.32
CA ILE A 25 -14.31 -7.18 -9.01
C ILE A 25 -15.82 -7.39 -9.14
N LEU A 26 -16.37 -8.38 -8.44
CA LEU A 26 -17.82 -8.61 -8.30
C LEU A 26 -18.36 -7.87 -7.07
N ALA A 27 -17.58 -7.82 -5.99
CA ALA A 27 -17.84 -7.01 -4.81
C ALA A 27 -16.52 -6.62 -4.14
N ASN A 28 -16.45 -5.42 -3.56
CA ASN A 28 -15.36 -4.98 -2.68
C ASN A 28 -15.98 -4.05 -1.62
N LEU A 29 -15.97 -4.49 -0.38
CA LEU A 29 -16.57 -3.79 0.76
C LEU A 29 -15.50 -3.51 1.79
N ILE A 30 -15.50 -2.27 2.31
CA ILE A 30 -14.52 -1.81 3.30
C ILE A 30 -15.30 -1.22 4.47
N SER A 31 -14.92 -1.59 5.68
CA SER A 31 -15.39 -1.00 6.93
C SER A 31 -14.18 -0.44 7.68
N SER A 32 -13.95 0.85 7.54
CA SER A 32 -12.91 1.58 8.27
C SER A 32 -13.31 1.77 9.74
N GLN A 33 -12.30 1.95 10.58
CA GLN A 33 -12.45 2.06 12.04
C GLN A 33 -12.15 3.49 12.52
N PRO A 34 -13.08 4.46 12.35
CA PRO A 34 -12.85 5.86 12.67
C PRO A 34 -12.61 6.11 14.18
N GLN A 35 -12.95 5.15 15.03
CA GLN A 35 -12.72 5.23 16.49
C GLN A 35 -11.25 5.47 16.85
N HIS A 36 -10.32 5.07 16.00
CA HIS A 36 -8.88 5.27 16.21
C HIS A 36 -8.46 6.76 16.17
N LEU A 37 -9.26 7.62 15.52
CA LEU A 37 -9.01 9.07 15.46
C LEU A 37 -9.01 9.72 16.85
N GLU A 38 -9.85 9.23 17.76
CA GLU A 38 -9.95 9.71 19.15
C GLU A 38 -8.66 9.47 19.94
N PHE A 39 -7.88 8.45 19.55
CA PHE A 39 -6.64 8.05 20.23
C PHE A 39 -5.38 8.57 19.52
N GLY A 40 -5.54 9.27 18.40
CA GLY A 40 -4.42 9.81 17.62
C GLY A 40 -3.56 8.77 16.94
N GLY A 41 -4.08 7.54 16.73
CA GLY A 41 -3.44 6.43 16.05
C GLY A 41 -4.13 5.10 16.30
N VAL A 42 -3.72 4.06 15.60
CA VAL A 42 -4.34 2.73 15.68
C VAL A 42 -4.02 2.04 17.01
N LEU A 43 -5.05 1.61 17.73
CA LEU A 43 -4.94 0.76 18.93
C LEU A 43 -5.13 -0.71 18.51
N PRO A 44 -4.10 -1.57 18.61
CA PRO A 44 -4.15 -2.94 18.08
C PRO A 44 -5.25 -3.81 18.67
N GLU A 45 -5.52 -3.68 19.97
CA GLU A 45 -6.58 -4.45 20.63
C GLU A 45 -7.98 -4.03 20.16
N LEU A 46 -8.21 -2.72 20.00
CA LEU A 46 -9.47 -2.20 19.49
C LEU A 46 -9.68 -2.65 18.05
N ALA A 47 -8.64 -2.55 17.20
CA ALA A 47 -8.69 -2.98 15.81
C ALA A 47 -9.13 -4.44 15.69
N SER A 48 -8.50 -5.36 16.42
CA SER A 48 -8.85 -6.78 16.36
C SER A 48 -10.29 -7.06 16.81
N ARG A 49 -10.80 -6.37 17.83
CA ARG A 49 -12.20 -6.52 18.27
C ARG A 49 -13.20 -6.02 17.22
N LEU A 50 -12.88 -4.92 16.53
CA LEU A 50 -13.73 -4.38 15.46
C LEU A 50 -13.71 -5.29 14.22
N HIS A 51 -12.58 -5.88 13.87
CA HIS A 51 -12.53 -6.91 12.83
C HIS A 51 -13.44 -8.10 13.16
N MET A 52 -13.36 -8.65 14.37
CA MET A 52 -14.22 -9.75 14.80
C MET A 52 -15.71 -9.40 14.67
N LYS A 53 -16.07 -8.15 14.98
CA LYS A 53 -17.47 -7.70 14.92
C LYS A 53 -17.97 -7.59 13.48
N ASN A 54 -17.11 -7.18 12.54
CA ASN A 54 -17.53 -6.76 11.20
C ASN A 54 -17.36 -7.82 10.13
N ILE A 55 -16.37 -8.74 10.27
CA ILE A 55 -15.94 -9.62 9.17
C ILE A 55 -17.03 -10.53 8.63
N LEU A 56 -17.84 -11.14 9.50
CA LEU A 56 -18.94 -12.02 9.09
C LEU A 56 -19.99 -11.24 8.30
N HIS A 57 -20.43 -10.11 8.84
CA HIS A 57 -21.43 -9.28 8.18
C HIS A 57 -20.97 -8.75 6.82
N LEU A 58 -19.70 -8.33 6.73
CA LEU A 58 -19.12 -7.90 5.44
C LEU A 58 -19.02 -9.06 4.45
N CYS A 59 -18.72 -10.27 4.92
CA CYS A 59 -18.71 -11.47 4.07
C CYS A 59 -20.08 -11.73 3.45
N ASP A 60 -21.14 -11.74 4.25
CA ASP A 60 -22.51 -11.96 3.78
C ASP A 60 -22.93 -10.87 2.78
N LEU A 61 -22.63 -9.60 3.07
CA LEU A 61 -22.93 -8.49 2.17
C LEU A 61 -22.12 -8.55 0.88
N ALA A 62 -20.86 -8.99 0.91
CA ALA A 62 -20.03 -9.11 -0.28
C ALA A 62 -20.57 -10.21 -1.22
N LEU A 63 -20.96 -11.35 -0.68
CA LEU A 63 -21.61 -12.43 -1.44
C LEU A 63 -22.94 -11.98 -2.05
N LEU A 64 -23.79 -11.33 -1.23
CA LEU A 64 -25.07 -10.79 -1.71
C LEU A 64 -24.85 -9.78 -2.85
N LYS A 65 -23.91 -8.86 -2.70
CA LYS A 65 -23.60 -7.85 -3.72
C LYS A 65 -23.02 -8.46 -5.00
N ALA A 66 -22.25 -9.54 -4.87
CA ALA A 66 -21.74 -10.31 -6.01
C ALA A 66 -22.82 -11.15 -6.71
N GLY A 67 -24.00 -11.34 -6.08
CA GLY A 67 -25.03 -12.23 -6.55
C GLY A 67 -24.65 -13.71 -6.46
N LEU A 68 -23.79 -14.06 -5.48
CA LEU A 68 -23.23 -15.39 -5.28
C LEU A 68 -23.56 -15.91 -3.87
N SER A 69 -23.46 -17.21 -3.73
CA SER A 69 -23.49 -17.93 -2.44
C SER A 69 -22.09 -18.46 -2.10
N LEU A 70 -21.91 -19.02 -0.92
CA LEU A 70 -20.64 -19.69 -0.56
C LEU A 70 -20.32 -20.89 -1.45
N GLU A 71 -21.34 -21.52 -2.02
CA GLU A 71 -21.23 -22.65 -2.95
C GLU A 71 -20.54 -22.27 -4.25
N ASP A 72 -20.62 -21.01 -4.64
CA ASP A 72 -20.07 -20.48 -5.89
C ASP A 72 -18.60 -20.02 -5.74
N ILE A 73 -18.02 -20.15 -4.53
CA ILE A 73 -16.65 -19.75 -4.23
C ILE A 73 -15.69 -20.92 -4.41
N ASP A 74 -14.66 -20.72 -5.23
CA ASP A 74 -13.66 -21.74 -5.59
C ASP A 74 -12.38 -21.67 -4.72
N ALA A 75 -12.08 -20.52 -4.11
CA ALA A 75 -10.94 -20.36 -3.22
C ALA A 75 -11.16 -19.22 -2.23
N VAL A 76 -10.51 -19.33 -1.06
CA VAL A 76 -10.45 -18.28 -0.04
C VAL A 76 -9.06 -17.67 0.01
N ALA A 77 -9.00 -16.34 0.03
CA ALA A 77 -7.77 -15.56 0.08
C ALA A 77 -7.70 -14.69 1.34
N VAL A 78 -6.51 -14.54 1.93
CA VAL A 78 -6.32 -13.69 3.11
C VAL A 78 -4.88 -13.18 3.22
N SER A 79 -4.71 -11.93 3.66
CA SER A 79 -3.40 -11.39 4.05
C SER A 79 -2.96 -11.95 5.40
N ILE A 80 -1.67 -12.32 5.51
CA ILE A 80 -1.12 -12.91 6.74
C ILE A 80 0.08 -12.16 7.30
N ASN A 81 0.64 -11.23 6.56
CA ASN A 81 1.77 -10.37 6.92
C ASN A 81 2.01 -9.25 5.89
N PRO A 82 2.73 -8.15 6.22
CA PRO A 82 2.87 -7.63 7.57
C PRO A 82 1.55 -7.03 8.06
N GLY A 83 1.47 -6.78 9.38
CA GLY A 83 0.30 -6.13 9.98
C GLY A 83 0.26 -6.27 11.51
N LEU A 84 -0.83 -5.82 12.09
CA LEU A 84 -1.11 -6.01 13.51
C LEU A 84 -1.50 -7.46 13.75
N ILE A 85 -0.71 -8.17 14.57
CA ILE A 85 -0.87 -9.63 14.75
C ILE A 85 -2.29 -10.04 15.16
N GLY A 86 -2.92 -9.29 16.09
CA GLY A 86 -4.29 -9.57 16.52
C GLY A 86 -5.30 -9.41 15.38
N SER A 87 -5.15 -8.39 14.56
CA SER A 87 -5.99 -8.12 13.39
C SER A 87 -5.83 -9.18 12.30
N LEU A 88 -4.56 -9.53 11.97
CA LEU A 88 -4.25 -10.60 11.00
C LEU A 88 -4.83 -11.96 11.42
N ILE A 89 -4.76 -12.30 12.73
CA ILE A 89 -5.29 -13.56 13.26
C ILE A 89 -6.81 -13.64 13.05
N VAL A 90 -7.55 -12.54 13.17
CA VAL A 90 -9.00 -12.53 12.95
C VAL A 90 -9.33 -12.91 11.50
N GLY A 91 -8.76 -12.22 10.52
CA GLY A 91 -8.97 -12.52 9.11
C GLY A 91 -8.55 -13.94 8.74
N LEU A 92 -7.35 -14.35 9.19
CA LEU A 92 -6.80 -15.67 8.92
C LEU A 92 -7.67 -16.79 9.51
N SER A 93 -8.13 -16.64 10.77
CA SER A 93 -8.99 -17.65 11.41
C SER A 93 -10.33 -17.79 10.69
N PHE A 94 -10.93 -16.67 10.30
CA PHE A 94 -12.16 -16.66 9.54
C PHE A 94 -11.98 -17.32 8.16
N ALA A 95 -10.96 -16.96 7.41
CA ALA A 95 -10.63 -17.55 6.12
C ALA A 95 -10.35 -19.05 6.19
N LYS A 96 -9.58 -19.51 7.19
CA LYS A 96 -9.33 -20.94 7.46
C LYS A 96 -10.60 -21.71 7.72
N SER A 97 -11.48 -21.15 8.55
CA SER A 97 -12.75 -21.80 8.90
C SER A 97 -13.64 -22.01 7.66
N LEU A 98 -13.72 -21.02 6.78
CA LEU A 98 -14.45 -21.11 5.52
C LEU A 98 -13.82 -22.13 4.56
N ALA A 99 -12.50 -22.05 4.36
CA ALA A 99 -11.78 -22.96 3.48
C ALA A 99 -11.93 -24.42 3.94
N TRP A 100 -11.83 -24.67 5.24
CA TRP A 100 -12.02 -26.00 5.83
C TRP A 100 -13.47 -26.49 5.70
N ALA A 101 -14.45 -25.67 6.06
CA ALA A 101 -15.86 -26.04 6.03
C ALA A 101 -16.35 -26.34 4.61
N ARG A 102 -15.81 -25.64 3.61
CA ARG A 102 -16.16 -25.79 2.19
C ARG A 102 -15.27 -26.79 1.46
N SER A 103 -14.18 -27.26 2.07
CA SER A 103 -13.16 -28.10 1.43
C SER A 103 -12.59 -27.45 0.15
N ILE A 104 -12.38 -26.12 0.17
CA ILE A 104 -11.81 -25.34 -0.94
C ILE A 104 -10.42 -24.80 -0.57
N PRO A 105 -9.57 -24.46 -1.55
CA PRO A 105 -8.23 -23.94 -1.31
C PRO A 105 -8.21 -22.68 -0.46
N LEU A 106 -7.30 -22.65 0.52
CA LEU A 106 -6.86 -21.44 1.21
C LEU A 106 -5.59 -20.93 0.54
N ILE A 107 -5.53 -19.64 0.20
CA ILE A 107 -4.33 -19.02 -0.35
C ILE A 107 -4.01 -17.79 0.47
N THR A 108 -2.87 -17.82 1.12
CA THR A 108 -2.37 -16.69 1.92
C THR A 108 -1.46 -15.82 1.09
N VAL A 109 -1.56 -14.52 1.29
CA VAL A 109 -0.74 -13.53 0.57
C VAL A 109 -0.08 -12.55 1.53
N ASN A 110 0.98 -11.94 1.07
CA ASN A 110 1.62 -10.83 1.76
C ASN A 110 0.88 -9.53 1.41
N HIS A 111 0.52 -8.75 2.42
CA HIS A 111 -0.23 -7.49 2.29
C HIS A 111 0.47 -6.48 1.35
N LEU A 112 1.81 -6.33 1.43
CA LEU A 112 2.54 -5.40 0.56
C LEU A 112 2.54 -5.85 -0.90
N LEU A 113 2.65 -7.16 -1.13
CA LEU A 113 2.50 -7.72 -2.47
C LEU A 113 1.08 -7.49 -3.00
N SER A 114 0.07 -7.58 -2.13
CA SER A 114 -1.31 -7.32 -2.52
C SER A 114 -1.49 -5.92 -3.10
N HIS A 115 -0.88 -4.90 -2.51
CA HIS A 115 -0.89 -3.55 -3.08
C HIS A 115 -0.29 -3.48 -4.49
N ILE A 116 0.74 -4.27 -4.79
CA ILE A 116 1.33 -4.31 -6.13
C ILE A 116 0.34 -4.91 -7.12
N PHE A 117 -0.29 -6.03 -6.74
CA PHE A 117 -1.25 -6.73 -7.58
C PHE A 117 -2.59 -5.99 -7.75
N ALA A 118 -2.88 -4.96 -6.94
CA ALA A 118 -3.99 -4.04 -7.19
C ALA A 118 -3.92 -3.40 -8.59
N ASN A 119 -2.72 -3.21 -9.14
CA ASN A 119 -2.52 -2.71 -10.51
C ASN A 119 -3.15 -3.60 -11.58
N TYR A 120 -3.19 -4.93 -11.38
CA TYR A 120 -3.74 -5.88 -12.34
C TYR A 120 -5.27 -5.79 -12.47
N ILE A 121 -5.94 -5.18 -11.49
CA ILE A 121 -7.39 -4.95 -11.55
C ILE A 121 -7.72 -3.93 -12.64
N ASP A 122 -6.96 -2.83 -12.70
CA ASP A 122 -7.15 -1.78 -13.70
C ASP A 122 -6.36 -2.05 -15.00
N HIS A 123 -5.30 -2.86 -14.91
CA HIS A 123 -4.38 -3.15 -16.00
C HIS A 123 -4.07 -4.65 -16.09
N PRO A 124 -5.02 -5.50 -16.49
CA PRO A 124 -4.85 -6.97 -16.47
C PRO A 124 -3.78 -7.49 -17.42
N ASP A 125 -3.34 -6.68 -18.37
CA ASP A 125 -2.31 -7.03 -19.37
C ASP A 125 -0.88 -6.72 -18.92
N ILE A 126 -0.67 -6.37 -17.64
CA ILE A 126 0.68 -6.19 -17.09
C ILE A 126 1.41 -7.53 -17.10
N GLU A 127 2.61 -7.53 -17.66
CA GLU A 127 3.49 -8.68 -17.69
C GLU A 127 4.82 -8.37 -17.00
N ALA A 128 5.37 -9.36 -16.30
CA ALA A 128 6.74 -9.29 -15.80
C ALA A 128 7.76 -9.43 -16.98
N PRO A 129 9.00 -8.94 -16.86
CA PRO A 129 9.53 -8.30 -15.66
C PRO A 129 9.12 -6.82 -15.50
N PHE A 130 9.03 -6.37 -14.25
CA PHE A 130 8.76 -4.98 -13.90
C PHE A 130 9.41 -4.57 -12.58
N MET A 131 9.50 -3.25 -12.34
CA MET A 131 9.83 -2.67 -11.05
C MET A 131 8.57 -2.28 -10.31
N ALA A 132 8.42 -2.68 -9.06
CA ALA A 132 7.38 -2.16 -8.18
C ALA A 132 7.98 -1.22 -7.13
N LEU A 133 7.33 -0.08 -6.91
CA LEU A 133 7.61 0.84 -5.82
C LEU A 133 6.40 0.86 -4.88
N VAL A 134 6.54 0.20 -3.73
CA VAL A 134 5.51 0.18 -2.68
C VAL A 134 5.77 1.29 -1.70
N VAL A 135 4.82 2.22 -1.56
CA VAL A 135 4.95 3.37 -0.65
C VAL A 135 3.66 3.54 0.14
N SER A 136 3.73 3.31 1.44
CA SER A 136 2.58 3.39 2.36
C SER A 136 2.96 4.11 3.66
N GLY A 137 2.02 4.18 4.60
CA GLY A 137 2.26 4.71 5.95
C GLY A 137 3.37 3.96 6.69
N GLY A 138 3.48 2.65 6.52
CA GLY A 138 4.45 1.81 7.24
C GLY A 138 5.63 1.32 6.41
N HIS A 139 5.58 1.43 5.08
CA HIS A 139 6.56 0.80 4.20
C HIS A 139 6.98 1.71 3.05
N THR A 140 8.25 1.58 2.66
CA THR A 140 8.81 2.15 1.43
C THR A 140 9.82 1.16 0.89
N GLU A 141 9.43 0.42 -0.17
CA GLU A 141 10.23 -0.67 -0.73
C GLU A 141 10.23 -0.61 -2.25
N MET A 142 11.37 -0.93 -2.84
CA MET A 142 11.57 -1.09 -4.28
C MET A 142 11.86 -2.55 -4.57
N ILE A 143 11.04 -3.17 -5.42
CA ILE A 143 11.01 -4.61 -5.66
C ILE A 143 11.07 -4.89 -7.15
N HIS A 144 11.97 -5.77 -7.54
CA HIS A 144 12.06 -6.26 -8.92
C HIS A 144 11.33 -7.59 -9.05
N PHE A 145 10.34 -7.64 -9.90
CA PHE A 145 9.63 -8.85 -10.28
C PHE A 145 10.21 -9.42 -11.57
N ARG A 146 10.70 -10.67 -11.52
CA ARG A 146 11.14 -11.43 -12.70
C ARG A 146 9.96 -12.18 -13.32
N SER A 147 9.05 -12.65 -12.48
CA SER A 147 7.74 -13.21 -12.83
C SER A 147 6.73 -12.79 -11.77
N GLU A 148 5.46 -13.14 -11.90
CA GLU A 148 4.42 -12.83 -10.92
C GLU A 148 4.65 -13.49 -9.54
N THR A 149 5.48 -14.52 -9.48
CA THR A 149 5.79 -15.26 -8.24
C THR A 149 7.27 -15.20 -7.85
N GLU A 150 8.15 -14.65 -8.69
CA GLU A 150 9.57 -14.52 -8.41
C GLU A 150 9.99 -13.06 -8.37
N PHE A 151 10.46 -12.60 -7.21
CA PHE A 151 10.87 -11.21 -7.00
C PHE A 151 12.02 -11.08 -6.00
N GLU A 152 12.65 -9.91 -6.02
CA GLU A 152 13.68 -9.52 -5.06
C GLU A 152 13.52 -8.07 -4.60
N VAL A 153 13.76 -7.82 -3.31
CA VAL A 153 13.76 -6.47 -2.73
C VAL A 153 15.12 -5.82 -3.02
N LEU A 154 15.11 -4.72 -3.77
CA LEU A 154 16.32 -3.98 -4.18
C LEU A 154 16.69 -2.84 -3.25
N GLY A 155 15.72 -2.31 -2.54
CA GLY A 155 15.90 -1.24 -1.57
C GLY A 155 14.65 -1.06 -0.71
N LYS A 156 14.87 -0.61 0.52
CA LYS A 156 13.79 -0.35 1.48
C LYS A 156 14.15 0.84 2.36
N THR A 157 13.16 1.37 3.08
CA THR A 157 13.48 2.37 4.10
C THR A 157 14.25 1.75 5.26
N LEU A 158 15.25 2.48 5.74
CA LEU A 158 16.08 2.09 6.88
C LEU A 158 15.52 2.62 8.21
N ASP A 159 14.56 3.54 8.12
CA ASP A 159 13.96 4.22 9.28
C ASP A 159 12.47 4.50 9.04
N ASP A 160 12.03 5.78 9.07
CA ASP A 160 10.64 6.17 8.81
C ASP A 160 10.24 5.84 7.34
N ALA A 161 9.00 5.44 7.12
CA ALA A 161 8.43 5.32 5.78
C ALA A 161 8.07 6.70 5.20
N ALA A 162 7.94 6.78 3.88
CA ALA A 162 7.56 8.03 3.22
C ALA A 162 6.17 8.52 3.64
N GLY A 163 5.17 7.63 3.74
CA GLY A 163 3.82 7.99 4.20
C GLY A 163 3.82 8.47 5.65
N GLU A 164 4.52 7.76 6.54
CA GLU A 164 4.71 8.21 7.93
C GLU A 164 5.36 9.59 8.01
N THR A 165 6.26 9.88 7.09
CA THR A 165 6.92 11.21 7.03
C THR A 165 5.93 12.29 6.61
N PHE A 166 5.04 12.02 5.65
CA PHE A 166 3.93 12.91 5.30
C PHE A 166 3.02 13.18 6.50
N ASP A 167 2.60 12.15 7.22
CA ASP A 167 1.70 12.29 8.37
C ASP A 167 2.35 13.07 9.50
N LYS A 168 3.61 12.80 9.81
CA LYS A 168 4.38 13.53 10.82
C LYS A 168 4.62 14.99 10.44
N ALA A 169 4.89 15.26 9.16
CA ALA A 169 5.05 16.63 8.64
C ALA A 169 3.73 17.42 8.76
N ALA A 170 2.61 16.83 8.36
CA ALA A 170 1.29 17.43 8.50
C ALA A 170 0.96 17.75 9.97
N LYS A 171 1.22 16.81 10.88
CA LYS A 171 1.04 16.99 12.32
C LYS A 171 1.90 18.15 12.86
N LEU A 172 3.16 18.28 12.43
CA LEU A 172 4.04 19.39 12.82
C LEU A 172 3.56 20.74 12.30
N MET A 173 2.86 20.78 11.17
CA MET A 173 2.23 21.98 10.61
C MET A 173 0.87 22.29 11.27
N GLY A 174 0.38 21.46 12.19
CA GLY A 174 -0.94 21.62 12.81
C GLY A 174 -2.10 21.19 11.92
N LEU A 175 -1.84 20.41 10.87
CA LEU A 175 -2.83 19.86 9.95
C LEU A 175 -3.43 18.56 10.49
N GLY A 176 -4.55 18.12 9.90
CA GLY A 176 -5.26 16.91 10.30
C GLY A 176 -4.56 15.60 9.92
N PHE A 177 -5.26 14.50 10.14
CA PHE A 177 -4.85 13.15 9.76
C PHE A 177 -5.95 12.51 8.87
N PRO A 178 -5.59 11.72 7.82
CA PRO A 178 -4.24 11.41 7.34
C PRO A 178 -3.55 12.61 6.68
N GLY A 179 -2.25 12.79 6.96
CA GLY A 179 -1.49 13.97 6.54
C GLY A 179 -1.14 14.00 5.06
N GLY A 180 -0.91 12.83 4.45
CA GLY A 180 -0.52 12.72 3.05
C GLY A 180 -1.46 13.45 2.08
N PRO A 181 -2.77 13.14 2.06
CA PRO A 181 -3.74 13.81 1.18
C PRO A 181 -3.88 15.31 1.44
N ILE A 182 -3.74 15.73 2.71
CA ILE A 182 -3.83 17.15 3.08
C ILE A 182 -2.64 17.92 2.52
N LEU A 183 -1.41 17.39 2.72
CA LEU A 183 -0.19 18.00 2.19
C LEU A 183 -0.19 18.02 0.66
N ASP A 184 -0.63 16.94 0.00
CA ASP A 184 -0.73 16.87 -1.46
C ASP A 184 -1.65 17.97 -2.01
N LYS A 185 -2.82 18.15 -1.39
CA LYS A 185 -3.77 19.20 -1.78
C LYS A 185 -3.21 20.61 -1.57
N LEU A 186 -2.56 20.87 -0.44
CA LEU A 186 -1.94 22.18 -0.14
C LEU A 186 -0.80 22.48 -1.11
N ALA A 187 0.07 21.49 -1.37
CA ALA A 187 1.23 21.62 -2.23
C ALA A 187 0.89 22.00 -3.68
N THR A 188 -0.34 21.69 -4.15
CA THR A 188 -0.77 21.97 -5.52
C THR A 188 -0.62 23.45 -5.90
N ASN A 189 -0.77 24.36 -4.94
CA ASN A 189 -0.68 25.81 -5.14
C ASN A 189 0.64 26.42 -4.63
N GLY A 190 1.59 25.58 -4.18
CA GLY A 190 2.83 26.00 -3.56
C GLY A 190 4.05 25.93 -4.48
N ASN A 191 5.10 26.64 -4.10
CA ASN A 191 6.41 26.59 -4.73
C ASN A 191 7.30 25.54 -4.07
N ALA A 192 7.64 24.48 -4.80
CA ALA A 192 8.49 23.39 -4.30
C ALA A 192 9.94 23.82 -4.01
N ASP A 193 10.41 24.93 -4.60
CA ASP A 193 11.74 25.51 -4.40
C ASP A 193 11.76 26.58 -3.30
N PHE A 194 10.64 26.81 -2.59
CA PHE A 194 10.57 27.80 -1.51
C PHE A 194 11.57 27.53 -0.38
N TYR A 195 11.69 26.27 0.03
CA TYR A 195 12.71 25.84 0.99
C TYR A 195 13.27 24.47 0.62
N ARG A 196 14.60 24.36 0.55
CA ARG A 196 15.26 23.14 0.15
C ARG A 196 15.55 22.22 1.33
N PHE A 197 14.60 21.37 1.70
CA PHE A 197 14.81 20.29 2.65
C PHE A 197 15.84 19.25 2.12
N PRO A 198 16.58 18.56 3.00
CA PRO A 198 17.53 17.54 2.58
C PRO A 198 16.83 16.40 1.83
N ARG A 199 17.55 15.77 0.90
CA ARG A 199 17.12 14.56 0.20
C ARG A 199 17.77 13.34 0.82
N ALA A 200 16.97 12.28 1.03
CA ALA A 200 17.45 11.06 1.68
C ALA A 200 18.47 10.30 0.81
N LEU A 201 19.58 9.89 1.43
CA LEU A 201 20.60 9.00 0.86
C LEU A 201 20.95 9.33 -0.60
N PRO A 202 21.64 10.44 -0.86
CA PRO A 202 21.88 10.94 -2.21
C PRO A 202 22.92 10.13 -3.01
N LYS A 203 23.56 9.11 -2.41
CA LYS A 203 24.58 8.28 -3.08
C LYS A 203 23.97 7.47 -4.22
N LYS A 204 24.68 7.42 -5.35
CA LYS A 204 24.19 6.77 -6.58
C LYS A 204 23.95 5.27 -6.42
N ASP A 205 24.78 4.57 -5.65
CA ASP A 205 24.73 3.12 -5.52
C ASP A 205 23.89 2.63 -4.34
N ASP A 206 23.28 3.56 -3.58
CA ASP A 206 22.39 3.24 -2.49
C ASP A 206 20.92 3.35 -2.94
N TYR A 207 20.23 2.21 -2.99
CA TYR A 207 18.83 2.11 -3.37
C TYR A 207 17.88 2.08 -2.15
N ASN A 208 18.43 2.10 -0.93
CA ASN A 208 17.62 2.27 0.28
C ASN A 208 17.07 3.68 0.41
N PHE A 209 16.07 3.85 1.24
CA PHE A 209 15.44 5.11 1.59
C PHE A 209 15.68 5.42 3.07
N SER A 210 15.60 6.69 3.45
CA SER A 210 15.67 7.14 4.84
C SER A 210 15.01 8.51 4.95
N TYR A 211 14.11 8.66 5.88
CA TYR A 211 13.32 9.89 6.05
C TYR A 211 13.46 10.53 7.42
N SER A 212 14.12 9.88 8.39
CA SER A 212 14.32 10.43 9.74
C SER A 212 15.07 11.78 9.73
N GLY A 213 16.07 11.92 8.83
CA GLY A 213 16.77 13.19 8.62
C GLY A 213 15.88 14.28 8.01
N VAL A 214 15.04 13.91 7.04
CA VAL A 214 14.06 14.83 6.43
C VAL A 214 13.06 15.32 7.49
N LYS A 215 12.49 14.41 8.28
CA LYS A 215 11.59 14.72 9.40
C LYS A 215 12.23 15.67 10.40
N THR A 216 13.48 15.43 10.79
CA THR A 216 14.21 16.29 11.71
C THR A 216 14.43 17.69 11.14
N ALA A 217 14.77 17.80 9.86
CA ALA A 217 14.94 19.09 9.17
C ALA A 217 13.60 19.86 9.09
N ILE A 218 12.49 19.18 8.78
CA ILE A 218 11.16 19.78 8.76
C ILE A 218 10.81 20.33 10.15
N ARG A 219 11.01 19.53 11.19
CA ARG A 219 10.76 19.95 12.58
C ARG A 219 11.59 21.19 12.95
N SER A 220 12.90 21.19 12.67
CA SER A 220 13.79 22.29 12.98
C SER A 220 13.41 23.57 12.24
N TYR A 221 13.05 23.47 10.95
CA TYR A 221 12.57 24.59 10.16
C TYR A 221 11.29 25.18 10.73
N LEU A 222 10.26 24.37 10.99
CA LEU A 222 8.98 24.85 11.52
C LEU A 222 9.15 25.49 12.91
N HIS A 223 10.00 24.92 13.77
CA HIS A 223 10.29 25.51 15.09
C HIS A 223 11.04 26.85 15.03
N SER A 224 11.73 27.14 13.93
CA SER A 224 12.43 28.41 13.73
C SER A 224 11.53 29.53 13.18
N GLN A 225 10.28 29.23 12.82
CA GLN A 225 9.32 30.15 12.22
C GLN A 225 8.20 30.50 13.21
N THR A 226 7.57 31.66 13.01
CA THR A 226 6.34 32.01 13.75
C THR A 226 5.12 31.29 13.16
N SER A 227 4.05 31.15 13.96
CA SER A 227 2.82 30.52 13.48
C SER A 227 2.18 31.32 12.33
N GLU A 228 2.27 32.65 12.34
CA GLU A 228 1.79 33.52 11.25
C GLU A 228 2.56 33.28 9.98
N TYR A 229 3.88 33.13 10.08
CA TYR A 229 4.74 32.85 8.91
C TYR A 229 4.40 31.48 8.32
N ILE A 230 4.26 30.45 9.15
CA ILE A 230 3.89 29.08 8.67
C ILE A 230 2.53 29.15 7.96
N LYS A 231 1.55 29.83 8.54
CA LYS A 231 0.21 29.94 7.95
C LYS A 231 0.21 30.72 6.62
N SER A 232 1.01 31.78 6.50
CA SER A 232 1.09 32.58 5.26
C SER A 232 1.84 31.89 4.12
N HIS A 233 2.69 30.88 4.42
CA HIS A 233 3.49 30.11 3.46
C HIS A 233 3.15 28.62 3.48
N GLU A 234 1.96 28.27 3.95
CA GLU A 234 1.55 26.87 4.18
C GLU A 234 1.65 26.01 2.91
N ALA A 235 1.22 26.55 1.77
CA ALA A 235 1.27 25.88 0.48
C ALA A 235 2.72 25.67 0.01
N ASP A 236 3.58 26.67 0.14
CA ASP A 236 4.98 26.61 -0.28
C ASP A 236 5.78 25.63 0.59
N ILE A 237 5.53 25.65 1.90
CA ILE A 237 6.13 24.71 2.85
C ILE A 237 5.68 23.28 2.52
N ALA A 238 4.38 23.06 2.28
CA ALA A 238 3.84 21.75 1.89
C ALA A 238 4.46 21.25 0.58
N ALA A 239 4.59 22.10 -0.44
CA ALA A 239 5.22 21.76 -1.71
C ALA A 239 6.70 21.41 -1.54
N SER A 240 7.44 22.16 -0.73
CA SER A 240 8.85 21.88 -0.44
C SER A 240 9.05 20.57 0.32
N ILE A 241 8.17 20.24 1.27
CA ILE A 241 8.15 18.97 2.00
C ILE A 241 7.86 17.81 1.04
N GLN A 242 6.81 17.95 0.24
CA GLN A 242 6.41 16.93 -0.73
C GLN A 242 7.54 16.63 -1.72
N ALA A 243 8.19 17.65 -2.26
CA ALA A 243 9.34 17.47 -3.13
C ALA A 243 10.49 16.72 -2.44
N ALA A 244 10.78 17.01 -1.17
CA ALA A 244 11.83 16.33 -0.42
C ALA A 244 11.57 14.83 -0.23
N ILE A 245 10.29 14.44 -0.10
CA ILE A 245 9.91 13.04 0.06
C ILE A 245 9.86 12.32 -1.30
N VAL A 246 9.28 12.96 -2.33
CA VAL A 246 8.98 12.34 -3.63
C VAL A 246 10.23 12.21 -4.51
N GLU A 247 11.10 13.23 -4.57
CA GLU A 247 12.26 13.20 -5.46
C GLU A 247 13.15 11.95 -5.31
N PRO A 248 13.53 11.50 -4.10
CA PRO A 248 14.34 10.29 -3.93
C PRO A 248 13.62 9.02 -4.42
N LEU A 249 12.30 8.93 -4.20
CA LEU A 249 11.49 7.81 -4.68
C LEU A 249 11.58 7.68 -6.20
N VAL A 250 11.33 8.79 -6.90
CA VAL A 250 11.34 8.83 -8.36
C VAL A 250 12.73 8.58 -8.92
N GLN A 251 13.73 9.31 -8.42
CA GLN A 251 15.10 9.25 -8.96
C GLN A 251 15.71 7.85 -8.83
N LYS A 252 15.57 7.22 -7.65
CA LYS A 252 16.14 5.89 -7.39
C LYS A 252 15.42 4.81 -8.21
N THR A 253 14.08 4.87 -8.28
CA THR A 253 13.28 3.89 -9.02
C THR A 253 13.58 3.93 -10.52
N ILE A 254 13.56 5.11 -11.13
CA ILE A 254 13.89 5.28 -12.56
C ILE A 254 15.32 4.81 -12.85
N ARG A 255 16.29 5.22 -12.02
CA ARG A 255 17.68 4.82 -12.21
C ARG A 255 17.84 3.30 -12.18
N LYS A 256 17.24 2.63 -11.18
CA LYS A 256 17.36 1.18 -11.04
C LYS A 256 16.60 0.43 -12.14
N ALA A 257 15.44 0.91 -12.54
CA ALA A 257 14.70 0.34 -13.66
C ALA A 257 15.50 0.41 -14.99
N LYS A 258 16.21 1.53 -15.22
CA LYS A 258 17.13 1.67 -16.38
C LYS A 258 18.30 0.71 -16.32
N GLU A 259 18.96 0.57 -15.17
CA GLU A 259 20.08 -0.37 -14.98
C GLU A 259 19.66 -1.80 -15.30
N LEU A 260 18.45 -2.21 -14.87
CA LEU A 260 17.87 -3.53 -15.13
C LEU A 260 17.19 -3.63 -16.50
N LYS A 261 17.19 -2.56 -17.32
CA LYS A 261 16.56 -2.49 -18.64
C LYS A 261 15.06 -2.83 -18.61
N LEU A 262 14.39 -2.53 -17.51
CA LEU A 262 12.96 -2.76 -17.35
C LEU A 262 12.15 -1.76 -18.18
N LYS A 263 10.98 -2.18 -18.62
CA LYS A 263 10.07 -1.38 -19.44
C LYS A 263 8.82 -0.91 -18.67
N ARG A 264 8.63 -1.40 -17.45
CA ARG A 264 7.44 -1.15 -16.64
C ARG A 264 7.82 -0.82 -15.20
N ILE A 265 7.13 0.17 -14.64
CA ILE A 265 7.17 0.52 -13.22
C ILE A 265 5.73 0.50 -12.70
N LEU A 266 5.50 -0.17 -11.58
CA LEU A 266 4.22 -0.20 -10.87
C LEU A 266 4.35 0.59 -9.57
N LEU A 267 3.50 1.59 -9.37
CA LEU A 267 3.35 2.28 -8.08
C LEU A 267 2.28 1.57 -7.27
N ALA A 268 2.50 1.42 -5.97
CA ALA A 268 1.60 0.69 -5.07
C ALA A 268 1.60 1.28 -3.65
N GLY A 269 0.53 1.01 -2.89
CA GLY A 269 0.32 1.54 -1.54
C GLY A 269 -0.31 2.92 -1.52
N GLY A 270 -0.74 3.38 -0.34
CA GLY A 270 -1.53 4.61 -0.19
C GLY A 270 -0.85 5.88 -0.74
N VAL A 271 0.49 5.97 -0.65
CA VAL A 271 1.24 7.12 -1.21
C VAL A 271 1.30 7.07 -2.75
N ALA A 272 0.99 5.95 -3.40
CA ALA A 272 0.81 5.90 -4.86
C ALA A 272 -0.37 6.78 -5.35
N ALA A 273 -1.23 7.24 -4.46
CA ALA A 273 -2.27 8.24 -4.75
C ALA A 273 -1.73 9.68 -4.83
N ASN A 274 -0.50 9.95 -4.34
CA ASN A 274 0.08 11.29 -4.33
C ASN A 274 0.29 11.83 -5.75
N SER A 275 -0.22 13.05 -6.00
CA SER A 275 -0.26 13.66 -7.33
C SER A 275 1.14 13.94 -7.89
N LEU A 276 2.05 14.49 -7.08
CA LEU A 276 3.42 14.79 -7.50
C LEU A 276 4.21 13.52 -7.80
N LEU A 277 4.01 12.45 -6.98
CA LEU A 277 4.68 11.16 -7.22
C LEU A 277 4.29 10.59 -8.60
N ARG A 278 3.01 10.58 -8.93
CA ARG A 278 2.51 10.12 -10.24
C ARG A 278 3.08 10.97 -11.36
N GLN A 279 2.91 12.28 -11.28
CA GLN A 279 3.36 13.22 -12.32
C GLN A 279 4.87 13.12 -12.59
N GLU A 280 5.68 13.16 -11.54
CA GLU A 280 7.14 13.10 -11.66
C GLU A 280 7.64 11.73 -12.13
N MET A 281 6.99 10.65 -11.69
CA MET A 281 7.34 9.31 -12.13
C MET A 281 7.05 9.14 -13.62
N GLU A 282 5.86 9.51 -14.09
CA GLU A 282 5.49 9.48 -15.51
C GLU A 282 6.43 10.34 -16.36
N ALA A 283 6.60 11.62 -15.99
CA ALA A 283 7.42 12.55 -16.76
C ALA A 283 8.88 12.10 -16.92
N LYS A 284 9.44 11.40 -15.91
CA LYS A 284 10.82 10.89 -15.97
C LYS A 284 10.92 9.51 -16.62
N ALA A 285 9.89 8.66 -16.46
CA ALA A 285 9.80 7.35 -17.09
C ALA A 285 9.67 7.47 -18.61
N ASP A 286 8.82 8.36 -19.09
CA ASP A 286 8.61 8.62 -20.53
C ASP A 286 9.90 9.00 -21.25
N LYS A 287 10.75 9.83 -20.64
CA LYS A 287 12.05 10.24 -21.19
C LYS A 287 13.02 9.08 -21.44
N VAL A 288 12.75 7.92 -20.81
CA VAL A 288 13.62 6.73 -20.90
C VAL A 288 12.87 5.51 -21.44
N GLY A 289 11.67 5.68 -21.95
CA GLY A 289 10.86 4.63 -22.59
C GLY A 289 10.37 3.56 -21.61
N ILE A 290 9.98 3.98 -20.39
CA ILE A 290 9.40 3.14 -19.36
C ILE A 290 7.94 3.53 -19.15
N THR A 291 7.03 2.57 -19.15
CA THR A 291 5.61 2.79 -18.85
C THR A 291 5.39 2.70 -17.34
N VAL A 292 4.61 3.64 -16.79
CA VAL A 292 4.23 3.65 -15.38
C VAL A 292 2.78 3.20 -15.24
N TYR A 293 2.54 2.30 -14.29
CA TYR A 293 1.22 1.82 -13.89
C TYR A 293 0.96 2.19 -12.44
N TYR A 294 -0.27 2.55 -12.13
CA TYR A 294 -0.75 2.75 -10.76
C TYR A 294 -2.24 2.43 -10.71
N PRO A 295 -2.73 1.92 -9.56
CA PRO A 295 -4.14 1.60 -9.44
C PRO A 295 -4.99 2.87 -9.31
N SER A 296 -6.27 2.75 -9.59
CA SER A 296 -7.26 3.79 -9.29
C SER A 296 -7.21 4.18 -7.81
N LEU A 297 -7.60 5.41 -7.48
CA LEU A 297 -7.47 5.95 -6.12
C LEU A 297 -8.12 5.07 -5.06
N GLN A 298 -9.25 4.44 -5.41
CA GLN A 298 -9.98 3.54 -4.51
C GLN A 298 -9.22 2.24 -4.18
N LEU A 299 -8.30 1.81 -5.06
CA LEU A 299 -7.50 0.60 -4.91
C LEU A 299 -6.10 0.86 -4.32
N CYS A 300 -5.73 2.14 -4.11
CA CYS A 300 -4.47 2.49 -3.46
C CYS A 300 -4.48 2.20 -1.95
N MET A 301 -5.64 2.31 -1.31
CA MET A 301 -5.81 2.07 0.13
C MET A 301 -6.03 0.58 0.41
N ASP A 302 -5.98 0.20 1.70
CA ASP A 302 -6.21 -1.18 2.13
C ASP A 302 -7.60 -1.66 1.71
N ASN A 303 -7.65 -2.77 0.99
CA ASN A 303 -8.89 -3.37 0.51
C ASN A 303 -8.71 -4.86 0.19
N ALA A 304 -9.78 -5.65 0.24
CA ALA A 304 -9.69 -7.08 -0.03
C ALA A 304 -9.58 -7.43 -1.53
N ALA A 305 -9.95 -6.51 -2.43
CA ALA A 305 -9.78 -6.78 -3.86
C ALA A 305 -8.30 -6.92 -4.24
N MET A 306 -7.40 -6.15 -3.61
CA MET A 306 -5.95 -6.30 -3.80
C MET A 306 -5.43 -7.66 -3.34
N VAL A 307 -6.00 -8.20 -2.23
CA VAL A 307 -5.69 -9.53 -1.70
C VAL A 307 -6.13 -10.61 -2.68
N GLY A 308 -7.35 -10.49 -3.20
CA GLY A 308 -7.86 -11.37 -4.25
C GLY A 308 -6.99 -11.33 -5.52
N ALA A 309 -6.60 -10.13 -5.96
CA ALA A 309 -5.72 -9.97 -7.13
C ALA A 309 -4.36 -10.66 -6.95
N ALA A 310 -3.72 -10.50 -5.78
CA ALA A 310 -2.45 -11.16 -5.45
C ALA A 310 -2.58 -12.69 -5.36
N THR A 311 -3.78 -13.19 -5.15
CA THR A 311 -4.08 -14.63 -5.07
C THR A 311 -4.14 -15.28 -6.44
N ILE A 312 -4.57 -14.57 -7.48
CA ILE A 312 -4.82 -15.13 -8.81
C ILE A 312 -3.60 -15.84 -9.41
N PRO A 313 -2.38 -15.28 -9.41
CA PRO A 313 -1.20 -15.99 -9.92
C PRO A 313 -0.90 -17.27 -9.14
N LYS A 314 -1.03 -17.22 -7.81
CA LYS A 314 -0.83 -18.40 -6.94
C LYS A 314 -1.87 -19.49 -7.21
N TYR A 315 -3.14 -19.10 -7.35
CA TYR A 315 -4.24 -20.01 -7.67
C TYR A 315 -4.02 -20.70 -9.02
N LYS A 316 -3.68 -19.93 -10.06
CA LYS A 316 -3.37 -20.47 -11.39
C LYS A 316 -2.17 -21.42 -11.38
N ALA A 317 -1.19 -21.18 -10.50
CA ALA A 317 -0.02 -22.03 -10.33
C ALA A 317 -0.25 -23.23 -9.40
N GLY A 318 -1.45 -23.37 -8.80
CA GLY A 318 -1.76 -24.45 -7.84
C GLY A 318 -1.05 -24.30 -6.48
N LEU A 319 -0.59 -23.10 -6.13
CA LEU A 319 0.11 -22.81 -4.88
C LEU A 319 -0.91 -22.57 -3.76
N ILE A 320 -1.20 -23.60 -2.98
CA ILE A 320 -2.19 -23.61 -1.90
C ILE A 320 -1.47 -23.54 -0.56
N SER A 321 -2.03 -22.78 0.39
CA SER A 321 -1.50 -22.69 1.75
C SER A 321 -2.08 -23.80 2.63
N PRO A 322 -1.27 -24.40 3.52
CA PRO A 322 -1.77 -25.40 4.47
C PRO A 322 -2.65 -24.71 5.55
N LEU A 323 -3.58 -25.46 6.15
CA LEU A 323 -4.47 -24.93 7.17
C LEU A 323 -3.79 -24.64 8.52
N ASP A 324 -2.58 -25.15 8.75
CA ASP A 324 -1.78 -24.86 9.95
C ASP A 324 -0.91 -23.59 9.82
N VAL A 325 -0.96 -22.89 8.65
CA VAL A 325 -0.25 -21.61 8.46
C VAL A 325 -0.63 -20.60 9.54
N ASN A 326 0.32 -19.78 9.99
CA ASN A 326 0.10 -18.76 11.02
C ASN A 326 0.37 -17.36 10.47
N ALA A 327 -0.33 -16.38 11.04
CA ALA A 327 -0.02 -14.97 10.81
C ALA A 327 1.26 -14.57 11.56
N PHE A 328 1.98 -13.59 11.02
CA PHE A 328 3.16 -13.03 11.67
C PHE A 328 3.30 -11.54 11.36
N SER A 329 3.81 -10.79 12.34
CA SER A 329 3.91 -9.32 12.26
C SER A 329 5.21 -8.82 11.63
N GLN A 330 5.99 -9.69 10.94
CA GLN A 330 7.29 -9.32 10.41
C GLN A 330 7.15 -8.23 9.33
N LYS A 331 7.93 -7.16 9.45
CA LYS A 331 7.98 -6.08 8.44
C LYS A 331 8.69 -6.55 7.18
N GLY A 332 8.17 -6.13 6.03
CA GLY A 332 8.77 -6.36 4.70
C GLY A 332 8.21 -7.55 3.93
N THR A 333 8.65 -7.65 2.68
CA THR A 333 8.21 -8.64 1.69
C THR A 333 8.94 -9.98 1.78
N LYS A 334 9.21 -10.50 2.98
CA LYS A 334 9.75 -11.86 3.05
C LYS A 334 8.73 -12.85 2.51
N LEU A 335 9.18 -13.63 1.52
CA LEU A 335 8.49 -14.78 0.99
C LEU A 335 8.25 -15.81 2.09
N LEU A 336 7.07 -16.37 2.12
CA LEU A 336 6.81 -17.73 2.59
C LEU A 336 6.79 -18.63 1.37
#